data_91b25384a7eaf81416605fc9901a4f15
#
_entry.id   91b25384a7eaf81416605fc9901a4f15
#
_cell.length_a   1.000
_cell.length_b   1.000
_cell.length_c   1.000
_cell.angle_alpha   90.00
_cell.angle_beta   90.00
_cell.angle_gamma   90.00
#
_symmetry.space_group_name_H-M   'P 1'
#
loop_
_entity.id
_entity.type
_entity.pdbx_description
1 polymer ?
#
loop_
_entity_poly.entity_id
_entity_poly.type
_entity_poly.pdbx_seq_one_letter_code
_entity_poly.pdbx_strand_id
1 'polypeptide(L)'
;SEKVKAIIKTLDTPYIIPEGGANALGVLGCEEISNSERNYDIFISACGTGSTLAGIINGMKKNQYAIGFPALKNASFLNDKINCFLNQKNQNWHLELDYHFNGYAKQKPELIKFIQEFWISHGIRLDPVYTAKAMFGLFDLIKNGSLKNKKILFIHTGGLQGVSGFESRYKVVL
;
A
#
# COMPACT_ATOMS: atom_id res chain seq x y z
N SER A 1 21.27 6.53 9.71
CA SER A 1 21.75 7.10 10.98
C SER A 1 23.20 6.71 11.22
N GLU A 2 23.93 7.46 12.04
CA GLU A 2 25.34 7.15 12.41
C GLU A 2 25.48 5.78 13.08
N LYS A 3 24.48 5.37 13.87
CA LYS A 3 24.43 4.03 14.48
C LYS A 3 24.41 2.92 13.43
N VAL A 4 23.63 3.08 12.36
CA VAL A 4 23.57 2.08 11.27
C VAL A 4 24.91 2.00 10.55
N LYS A 5 25.56 3.14 10.26
CA LYS A 5 26.90 3.16 9.64
C LYS A 5 27.95 2.47 10.53
N ALA A 6 27.87 2.66 11.86
CA ALA A 6 28.78 1.99 12.80
C ALA A 6 28.58 0.46 12.77
N ILE A 7 27.33 -0.02 12.78
CA ILE A 7 27.03 -1.45 12.71
C ILE A 7 27.50 -2.06 11.37
N ILE A 8 27.25 -1.38 10.26
CA ILE A 8 27.69 -1.86 8.93
C ILE A 8 29.20 -2.10 8.88
N LYS A 9 29.99 -1.23 9.54
CA LYS A 9 31.46 -1.39 9.59
C LYS A 9 31.95 -2.61 10.37
N THR A 10 31.11 -3.20 11.22
CA THR A 10 31.45 -4.39 12.01
C THR A 10 31.05 -5.71 11.34
N LEU A 11 30.33 -5.64 10.22
CA LEU A 11 29.86 -6.81 9.49
C LEU A 11 30.74 -7.09 8.27
N ASP A 12 30.93 -8.36 7.97
CA ASP A 12 31.60 -8.77 6.74
C ASP A 12 30.60 -8.80 5.59
N THR A 13 30.88 -8.03 4.51
CA THR A 13 30.07 -7.95 3.28
C THR A 13 28.55 -7.77 3.49
N PRO A 14 28.08 -6.78 4.29
CA PRO A 14 26.66 -6.64 4.59
C PRO A 14 25.85 -6.17 3.37
N TYR A 15 24.72 -6.81 3.10
CA TYR A 15 23.73 -6.30 2.16
C TYR A 15 22.71 -5.43 2.91
N ILE A 16 22.58 -4.17 2.51
CA ILE A 16 21.68 -3.21 3.14
C ILE A 16 20.33 -3.22 2.41
N ILE A 17 19.29 -3.71 3.10
CA ILE A 17 17.92 -3.60 2.62
C ILE A 17 17.35 -2.26 3.10
N PRO A 18 16.95 -1.35 2.20
CA PRO A 18 16.32 -0.09 2.60
C PRO A 18 14.95 -0.32 3.23
N GLU A 19 14.45 0.69 3.94
CA GLU A 19 13.11 0.67 4.54
C GLU A 19 12.05 0.27 3.50
N GLY A 20 11.18 -0.70 3.87
CA GLY A 20 10.13 -1.21 3.00
C GLY A 20 10.64 -1.96 1.77
N GLY A 21 11.92 -2.38 1.72
CA GLY A 21 12.49 -3.02 0.54
C GLY A 21 12.51 -2.11 -0.70
N ALA A 22 12.53 -0.77 -0.49
CA ALA A 22 12.40 0.22 -1.56
C ALA A 22 13.70 0.35 -2.37
N ASN A 23 13.99 -0.65 -3.19
CA ASN A 23 15.10 -0.70 -4.15
C ASN A 23 14.65 -1.39 -5.44
N ALA A 24 15.52 -1.41 -6.44
CA ALA A 24 15.21 -1.98 -7.75
C ALA A 24 14.80 -3.46 -7.69
N LEU A 25 15.42 -4.28 -6.83
CA LEU A 25 15.08 -5.70 -6.68
C LEU A 25 13.70 -5.88 -6.04
N GLY A 26 13.37 -5.07 -5.02
CA GLY A 26 12.04 -5.10 -4.40
C GLY A 26 10.93 -4.68 -5.37
N VAL A 27 11.19 -3.67 -6.20
CA VAL A 27 10.26 -3.26 -7.27
C VAL A 27 10.11 -4.36 -8.31
N LEU A 28 11.21 -4.97 -8.78
CA LEU A 28 11.19 -6.07 -9.75
C LEU A 28 10.36 -7.26 -9.24
N GLY A 29 10.53 -7.65 -7.96
CA GLY A 29 9.72 -8.71 -7.37
C GLY A 29 8.22 -8.39 -7.34
N CYS A 30 7.84 -7.12 -7.19
CA CYS A 30 6.44 -6.70 -7.20
C CYS A 30 5.83 -6.61 -8.61
N GLU A 31 6.63 -6.61 -9.69
CA GLU A 31 6.13 -6.66 -11.07
C GLU A 31 5.38 -7.96 -11.37
N GLU A 32 5.76 -9.05 -10.72
CA GLU A 32 5.13 -10.36 -10.90
C GLU A 32 3.64 -10.34 -10.52
N ILE A 33 3.23 -9.50 -9.57
CA ILE A 33 1.84 -9.39 -9.10
C ILE A 33 0.90 -9.03 -10.26
N SER A 34 1.23 -8.00 -11.02
CA SER A 34 0.41 -7.56 -12.15
C SER A 34 0.67 -8.33 -13.44
N ASN A 35 1.87 -8.89 -13.61
CA ASN A 35 2.19 -9.76 -14.76
C ASN A 35 1.37 -11.05 -14.76
N SER A 36 1.09 -11.64 -13.59
CA SER A 36 0.27 -12.84 -13.46
C SER A 36 -1.22 -12.55 -13.61
N GLU A 37 -1.69 -11.35 -13.24
CA GLU A 37 -3.10 -11.00 -13.10
C GLU A 37 -3.61 -10.15 -14.29
N ARG A 38 -3.85 -10.79 -15.40
CA ARG A 38 -4.16 -10.11 -16.68
C ARG A 38 -5.62 -9.74 -16.91
N ASN A 39 -6.54 -10.22 -16.06
CA ASN A 39 -7.99 -10.09 -16.26
C ASN A 39 -8.62 -8.95 -15.46
N TYR A 40 -7.82 -8.14 -14.78
CA TYR A 40 -8.28 -6.99 -14.00
C TYR A 40 -8.02 -5.68 -14.74
N ASP A 41 -8.93 -4.72 -14.55
CA ASP A 41 -8.82 -3.38 -15.12
C ASP A 41 -8.01 -2.46 -14.20
N ILE A 42 -8.16 -2.64 -12.88
CA ILE A 42 -7.58 -1.76 -11.86
C ILE A 42 -6.90 -2.59 -10.76
N PHE A 43 -5.67 -2.21 -10.44
CA PHE A 43 -4.91 -2.70 -9.29
C PHE A 43 -4.93 -1.67 -8.18
N ILE A 44 -5.19 -2.11 -6.96
CA ILE A 44 -5.23 -1.23 -5.78
C ILE A 44 -4.29 -1.76 -4.71
N SER A 45 -3.44 -0.89 -4.19
CA SER A 45 -2.59 -1.22 -3.04
C SER A 45 -2.43 -0.06 -2.07
N ALA A 46 -2.22 -0.41 -0.80
CA ALA A 46 -1.76 0.56 0.19
C ALA A 46 -0.30 0.95 -0.07
N CYS A 47 0.07 2.19 0.24
CA CYS A 47 1.41 2.71 0.01
C CYS A 47 2.08 3.17 1.30
N GLY A 48 3.26 2.60 1.58
CA GLY A 48 4.23 3.13 2.55
C GLY A 48 5.33 3.87 1.81
N THR A 49 6.29 3.15 1.25
CA THR A 49 7.41 3.70 0.46
C THR A 49 7.10 3.89 -1.03
N GLY A 50 6.03 3.26 -1.52
CA GLY A 50 5.63 3.29 -2.92
C GLY A 50 6.26 2.21 -3.80
N SER A 51 7.23 1.43 -3.30
CA SER A 51 7.94 0.41 -4.10
C SER A 51 7.03 -0.69 -4.63
N THR A 52 6.08 -1.17 -3.82
CA THR A 52 5.10 -2.18 -4.26
C THR A 52 4.23 -1.64 -5.39
N LEU A 53 3.71 -0.42 -5.26
CA LEU A 53 2.91 0.20 -6.31
C LEU A 53 3.73 0.40 -7.58
N ALA A 54 4.99 0.83 -7.46
CA ALA A 54 5.89 1.00 -8.61
C ALA A 54 6.10 -0.33 -9.37
N GLY A 55 6.31 -1.44 -8.67
CA GLY A 55 6.40 -2.76 -9.28
C GLY A 55 5.11 -3.17 -9.98
N ILE A 56 3.96 -3.00 -9.32
CA ILE A 56 2.65 -3.26 -9.94
C ILE A 56 2.50 -2.47 -11.24
N ILE A 57 2.83 -1.17 -11.24
CA ILE A 57 2.75 -0.30 -12.41
C ILE A 57 3.66 -0.81 -13.54
N ASN A 58 4.90 -1.17 -13.24
CA ASN A 58 5.85 -1.68 -14.23
C ASN A 58 5.38 -2.99 -14.90
N GLY A 59 4.71 -3.86 -14.14
CA GLY A 59 4.19 -5.13 -14.65
C GLY A 59 2.82 -5.03 -15.36
N MET A 60 2.12 -3.89 -15.29
CA MET A 60 0.80 -3.70 -15.89
C MET A 60 0.85 -3.64 -17.42
N LYS A 61 -0.28 -4.04 -18.05
CA LYS A 61 -0.53 -3.74 -19.46
C LYS A 61 -0.96 -2.27 -19.63
N LYS A 62 -0.81 -1.76 -20.86
CA LYS A 62 -1.17 -0.37 -21.22
C LYS A 62 -2.64 0.01 -20.96
N ASN A 63 -3.55 -0.96 -20.97
CA ASN A 63 -4.98 -0.74 -20.73
C ASN A 63 -5.40 -0.93 -19.26
N GLN A 64 -4.48 -1.26 -18.38
CA GLN A 64 -4.72 -1.42 -16.94
C GLN A 64 -4.37 -0.13 -16.19
N TYR A 65 -4.88 0.01 -14.97
CA TYR A 65 -4.71 1.20 -14.14
C TYR A 65 -4.29 0.81 -12.72
N ALA A 66 -3.50 1.63 -12.04
CA ALA A 66 -3.15 1.40 -10.64
C ALA A 66 -3.55 2.58 -9.75
N ILE A 67 -4.10 2.29 -8.58
CA ILE A 67 -4.44 3.28 -7.57
C ILE A 67 -3.70 2.94 -6.28
N GLY A 68 -2.89 3.89 -5.80
CA GLY A 68 -2.19 3.77 -4.53
C GLY A 68 -2.89 4.56 -3.43
N PHE A 69 -2.97 3.99 -2.24
CA PHE A 69 -3.53 4.65 -1.06
C PHE A 69 -2.42 4.87 -0.01
N PRO A 70 -1.84 6.07 0.05
CA PRO A 70 -0.82 6.38 1.06
C PRO A 70 -1.37 6.35 2.48
N ALA A 71 -0.66 5.68 3.38
CA ALA A 71 -0.98 5.68 4.81
C ALA A 71 -0.58 6.99 5.52
N LEU A 72 0.19 7.84 4.85
CA LEU A 72 0.78 9.08 5.36
C LEU A 72 -0.07 10.30 4.98
N LYS A 73 -0.12 11.28 5.87
CA LYS A 73 -0.61 12.62 5.53
C LYS A 73 0.44 13.36 4.69
N ASN A 74 -0.02 14.21 3.76
CA ASN A 74 0.84 14.99 2.86
C ASN A 74 1.79 14.11 2.01
N ALA A 75 1.29 13.00 1.52
CA ALA A 75 2.07 11.97 0.83
C ALA A 75 2.29 12.24 -0.68
N SER A 76 2.05 13.45 -1.18
CA SER A 76 2.29 13.82 -2.58
C SER A 76 3.72 13.57 -3.06
N PHE A 77 4.71 13.64 -2.14
CA PHE A 77 6.10 13.32 -2.43
C PHE A 77 6.32 11.87 -2.90
N LEU A 78 5.38 10.97 -2.64
CA LEU A 78 5.45 9.59 -3.14
C LEU A 78 5.32 9.52 -4.66
N ASN A 79 4.71 10.52 -5.32
CA ASN A 79 4.68 10.56 -6.78
C ASN A 79 6.11 10.55 -7.36
N ASP A 80 7.00 11.39 -6.83
CA ASP A 80 8.39 11.45 -7.30
C ASP A 80 9.15 10.17 -6.98
N LYS A 81 8.95 9.63 -5.76
CA LYS A 81 9.57 8.35 -5.38
C LYS A 81 9.15 7.19 -6.27
N ILE A 82 7.86 7.08 -6.55
CA ILE A 82 7.33 6.04 -7.45
C ILE A 82 7.90 6.24 -8.85
N ASN A 83 7.85 7.47 -9.38
CA ASN A 83 8.38 7.80 -10.70
C ASN A 83 9.86 7.44 -10.88
N CYS A 84 10.67 7.53 -9.82
CA CYS A 84 12.08 7.10 -9.86
C CYS A 84 12.25 5.59 -10.11
N PHE A 85 11.24 4.77 -9.83
CA PHE A 85 11.26 3.33 -10.03
C PHE A 85 10.56 2.87 -11.31
N LEU A 86 9.86 3.77 -12.01
CA LEU A 86 9.12 3.40 -13.20
C LEU A 86 10.04 3.23 -14.42
N ASN A 87 9.85 2.13 -15.14
CA ASN A 87 10.54 1.84 -16.39
C ASN A 87 10.14 2.80 -17.51
N GLN A 88 8.89 3.29 -17.48
CA GLN A 88 8.33 4.23 -18.45
C GLN A 88 7.56 5.33 -17.71
N LYS A 89 7.68 6.59 -18.18
CA LYS A 89 7.08 7.75 -17.51
C LYS A 89 5.57 7.92 -17.71
N ASN A 90 4.98 7.24 -18.67
CA ASN A 90 3.56 7.42 -19.00
C ASN A 90 2.78 6.17 -18.63
N GLN A 91 2.35 6.12 -17.40
CA GLN A 91 1.53 5.03 -16.89
C GLN A 91 0.20 5.53 -16.36
N ASN A 92 -0.78 4.63 -16.44
CA ASN A 92 -2.11 4.87 -15.93
C ASN A 92 -2.14 4.58 -14.43
N TRP A 93 -1.81 5.56 -13.61
CA TRP A 93 -1.87 5.43 -12.15
C TRP A 93 -2.06 6.78 -11.47
N HIS A 94 -2.53 6.75 -10.20
CA HIS A 94 -2.54 7.90 -9.31
C HIS A 94 -2.54 7.48 -7.84
N LEU A 95 -2.37 8.45 -6.95
CA LEU A 95 -2.48 8.29 -5.51
C LEU A 95 -3.77 8.94 -4.99
N GLU A 96 -4.56 8.19 -4.24
CA GLU A 96 -5.68 8.69 -3.45
C GLU A 96 -5.16 9.22 -2.11
N LEU A 97 -5.07 10.54 -1.99
CA LEU A 97 -4.36 11.19 -0.88
C LEU A 97 -5.23 11.45 0.35
N ASP A 98 -6.55 11.28 0.27
CA ASP A 98 -7.49 11.74 1.31
C ASP A 98 -7.80 10.67 2.38
N TYR A 99 -7.53 9.40 2.10
CA TYR A 99 -7.88 8.27 2.98
C TYR A 99 -6.82 7.94 4.05
N HIS A 100 -5.96 8.89 4.42
CA HIS A 100 -4.88 8.68 5.39
C HIS A 100 -5.33 8.71 6.85
N PHE A 101 -6.57 9.11 7.20
CA PHE A 101 -7.11 9.15 8.57
C PHE A 101 -6.18 9.88 9.56
N ASN A 102 -5.76 11.10 9.23
CA ASN A 102 -4.82 11.95 9.97
C ASN A 102 -3.35 11.49 9.96
N GLY A 103 -2.99 10.46 9.18
CA GLY A 103 -1.60 10.06 8.93
C GLY A 103 -1.23 8.68 9.46
N TYR A 104 0.08 8.41 9.50
CA TYR A 104 0.63 7.10 9.85
C TYR A 104 0.17 6.62 11.22
N ALA A 105 -0.32 5.39 11.29
CA ALA A 105 -0.83 4.74 12.50
C ALA A 105 -1.88 5.57 13.27
N LYS A 106 -2.48 6.59 12.62
CA LYS A 106 -3.65 7.31 13.16
C LYS A 106 -4.93 6.62 12.70
N GLN A 107 -5.98 6.82 13.46
CA GLN A 107 -7.29 6.24 13.19
C GLN A 107 -8.41 7.25 13.54
N LYS A 108 -9.60 6.95 13.05
CA LYS A 108 -10.86 7.57 13.45
C LYS A 108 -11.89 6.47 13.74
N PRO A 109 -12.94 6.75 14.51
CA PRO A 109 -13.96 5.74 14.86
C PRO A 109 -14.57 5.04 13.64
N GLU A 110 -14.79 5.76 12.54
CA GLU A 110 -15.32 5.19 11.31
C GLU A 110 -14.41 4.11 10.70
N LEU A 111 -13.08 4.26 10.79
CA LEU A 111 -12.14 3.25 10.31
C LEU A 111 -12.18 1.99 11.17
N ILE A 112 -12.23 2.14 12.49
CA ILE A 112 -12.33 1.00 13.43
C ILE A 112 -13.60 0.20 13.15
N LYS A 113 -14.74 0.90 13.07
CA LYS A 113 -16.02 0.28 12.73
C LYS A 113 -15.94 -0.47 11.39
N PHE A 114 -15.38 0.14 10.37
CA PHE A 114 -15.21 -0.48 9.06
C PHE A 114 -14.38 -1.77 9.13
N ILE A 115 -13.26 -1.79 9.86
CA ILE A 115 -12.41 -2.98 10.01
C ILE A 115 -13.20 -4.13 10.64
N GLN A 116 -13.95 -3.85 11.71
CA GLN A 116 -14.77 -4.83 12.42
C GLN A 116 -15.87 -5.39 11.51
N GLU A 117 -16.63 -4.51 10.83
CA GLU A 117 -17.69 -4.91 9.90
C GLU A 117 -17.14 -5.69 8.71
N PHE A 118 -15.98 -5.30 8.19
CA PHE A 118 -15.31 -5.99 7.08
C PHE A 118 -14.90 -7.41 7.49
N TRP A 119 -14.31 -7.56 8.68
CA TRP A 119 -13.98 -8.88 9.22
C TRP A 119 -15.22 -9.78 9.36
N ILE A 120 -16.29 -9.27 9.96
CA ILE A 120 -17.55 -10.02 10.15
C ILE A 120 -18.15 -10.44 8.80
N SER A 121 -18.12 -9.56 7.81
CA SER A 121 -18.81 -9.78 6.52
C SER A 121 -18.00 -10.63 5.54
N HIS A 122 -16.66 -10.56 5.59
CA HIS A 122 -15.77 -11.15 4.58
C HIS A 122 -14.80 -12.20 5.13
N GLY A 123 -14.62 -12.29 6.46
CA GLY A 123 -13.66 -13.20 7.07
C GLY A 123 -12.20 -12.84 6.77
N ILE A 124 -11.92 -11.62 6.33
CA ILE A 124 -10.57 -11.16 5.97
C ILE A 124 -10.13 -10.07 6.93
N ARG A 125 -9.03 -10.27 7.64
CA ARG A 125 -8.46 -9.26 8.53
C ARG A 125 -7.69 -8.21 7.75
N LEU A 126 -7.88 -6.95 8.13
CA LEU A 126 -7.14 -5.81 7.58
C LEU A 126 -6.24 -5.21 8.67
N ASP A 127 -5.01 -4.83 8.31
CA ASP A 127 -4.21 -4.05 9.22
C ASP A 127 -4.69 -2.59 9.27
N PRO A 128 -4.72 -1.95 10.44
CA PRO A 128 -5.31 -0.62 10.60
C PRO A 128 -4.45 0.52 10.07
N VAL A 129 -3.18 0.26 9.73
CA VAL A 129 -2.23 1.30 9.28
C VAL A 129 -2.27 1.49 7.77
N TYR A 130 -2.33 0.40 7.01
CA TYR A 130 -2.21 0.38 5.56
C TYR A 130 -3.46 -0.17 4.88
N THR A 131 -3.70 -1.49 4.99
CA THR A 131 -4.69 -2.18 4.18
C THR A 131 -6.11 -1.78 4.50
N ALA A 132 -6.44 -1.48 5.76
CA ALA A 132 -7.78 -1.02 6.13
C ALA A 132 -8.10 0.36 5.54
N LYS A 133 -7.15 1.28 5.54
CA LYS A 133 -7.34 2.61 4.95
C LYS A 133 -7.55 2.54 3.44
N ALA A 134 -6.75 1.73 2.77
CA ALA A 134 -6.88 1.51 1.33
C ALA A 134 -8.20 0.81 0.98
N MET A 135 -8.61 -0.18 1.76
CA MET A 135 -9.88 -0.87 1.55
C MET A 135 -11.07 0.04 1.82
N PHE A 136 -11.02 0.86 2.86
CA PHE A 136 -12.04 1.87 3.13
C PHE A 136 -12.19 2.83 1.94
N GLY A 137 -11.07 3.35 1.43
CA GLY A 137 -11.07 4.22 0.25
C GLY A 137 -11.61 3.53 -1.00
N LEU A 138 -11.25 2.27 -1.23
CA LEU A 138 -11.82 1.46 -2.32
C LEU A 138 -13.34 1.36 -2.22
N PHE A 139 -13.88 1.05 -1.03
CA PHE A 139 -15.33 0.94 -0.84
C PHE A 139 -16.03 2.28 -1.06
N ASP A 140 -15.43 3.39 -0.66
CA ASP A 140 -15.95 4.72 -0.90
C ASP A 140 -15.96 5.07 -2.41
N LEU A 141 -14.89 4.77 -3.15
CA LEU A 141 -14.81 4.94 -4.60
C LEU A 141 -15.82 4.05 -5.37
N ILE A 142 -16.09 2.85 -4.88
CA ILE A 142 -17.14 1.99 -5.46
C ILE A 142 -18.52 2.60 -5.20
N LYS A 143 -18.79 3.03 -3.96
CA LYS A 143 -20.07 3.60 -3.54
C LYS A 143 -20.42 4.88 -4.29
N ASN A 144 -19.43 5.74 -4.55
CA ASN A 144 -19.66 6.99 -5.29
C ASN A 144 -19.69 6.81 -6.82
N GLY A 145 -19.46 5.57 -7.32
CA GLY A 145 -19.53 5.22 -8.73
C GLY A 145 -18.27 5.48 -9.55
N SER A 146 -17.17 5.95 -8.93
CA SER A 146 -15.91 6.26 -9.64
C SER A 146 -15.27 5.01 -10.30
N LEU A 147 -15.56 3.82 -9.77
CA LEU A 147 -15.01 2.56 -10.25
C LEU A 147 -16.07 1.65 -10.90
N LYS A 148 -17.15 2.24 -11.42
CA LYS A 148 -18.27 1.49 -12.00
C LYS A 148 -17.82 0.65 -13.21
N ASN A 149 -18.31 -0.60 -13.26
CA ASN A 149 -18.05 -1.55 -14.35
C ASN A 149 -16.57 -1.90 -14.55
N LYS A 150 -15.76 -1.83 -13.49
CA LYS A 150 -14.34 -2.23 -13.51
C LYS A 150 -14.12 -3.52 -12.75
N LYS A 151 -13.25 -4.37 -13.26
CA LYS A 151 -12.72 -5.52 -12.53
C LYS A 151 -11.52 -5.06 -11.71
N ILE A 152 -11.64 -5.13 -10.40
CA ILE A 152 -10.67 -4.57 -9.46
C ILE A 152 -9.95 -5.69 -8.74
N LEU A 153 -8.63 -5.62 -8.66
CA LEU A 153 -7.81 -6.44 -7.79
C LEU A 153 -7.23 -5.58 -6.67
N PHE A 154 -7.65 -5.86 -5.44
CA PHE A 154 -7.02 -5.29 -4.25
C PHE A 154 -5.89 -6.19 -3.77
N ILE A 155 -4.69 -5.65 -3.66
CA ILE A 155 -3.51 -6.37 -3.20
C ILE A 155 -3.38 -6.20 -1.68
N HIS A 156 -3.66 -7.28 -0.95
CA HIS A 156 -3.52 -7.33 0.50
C HIS A 156 -2.06 -7.66 0.87
N THR A 157 -1.28 -6.65 1.19
CA THR A 157 0.17 -6.75 1.43
C THR A 157 0.54 -7.22 2.84
N GLY A 158 -0.41 -7.69 3.65
CA GLY A 158 -0.14 -8.17 5.01
C GLY A 158 -0.26 -7.08 6.07
N GLY A 159 0.72 -6.99 6.98
CA GLY A 159 0.72 -6.00 8.07
C GLY A 159 0.04 -6.48 9.35
N LEU A 160 -0.52 -7.70 9.38
CA LEU A 160 -1.33 -8.21 10.49
C LEU A 160 -0.55 -8.39 11.80
N GLN A 161 0.77 -8.52 11.74
CA GLN A 161 1.65 -8.56 12.92
C GLN A 161 1.57 -7.27 13.77
N GLY A 162 1.14 -6.15 13.17
CA GLY A 162 0.96 -4.88 13.87
C GLY A 162 -0.39 -4.71 14.58
N VAL A 163 -1.35 -5.60 14.35
CA VAL A 163 -2.73 -5.46 14.86
C VAL A 163 -2.77 -5.44 16.38
N SER A 164 -2.15 -6.42 17.05
CA SER A 164 -2.15 -6.50 18.52
C SER A 164 -1.55 -5.27 19.21
N GLY A 165 -0.47 -4.72 18.65
CA GLY A 165 0.14 -3.49 19.13
C GLY A 165 -0.78 -2.27 18.94
N PHE A 166 -1.53 -2.24 17.84
CA PHE A 166 -2.52 -1.19 17.59
C PHE A 166 -3.71 -1.30 18.54
N GLU A 167 -4.27 -2.50 18.73
CA GLU A 167 -5.36 -2.78 19.68
C GLU A 167 -5.01 -2.34 21.10
N SER A 168 -3.81 -2.73 21.56
CA SER A 168 -3.29 -2.33 22.87
C SER A 168 -3.17 -0.81 23.02
N ARG A 169 -2.63 -0.13 22.00
CA ARG A 169 -2.43 1.32 22.00
C ARG A 169 -3.73 2.11 22.05
N TYR A 170 -4.73 1.67 21.31
CA TYR A 170 -6.00 2.39 21.15
C TYR A 170 -7.14 1.81 22.00
N LYS A 171 -6.88 0.73 22.75
CA LYS A 171 -7.86 0.01 23.60
C LYS A 171 -9.10 -0.39 22.80
N VAL A 172 -8.88 -0.97 21.62
CA VAL A 172 -9.92 -1.47 20.70
C VAL A 172 -9.65 -2.93 20.37
N VAL A 173 -10.67 -3.63 19.88
CA VAL A 173 -10.57 -4.98 19.31
C VAL A 173 -10.94 -4.88 17.83
N LEU A 174 -10.11 -5.44 16.94
CA LEU A 174 -10.28 -5.37 15.47
C LEU A 174 -10.63 -6.72 14.86
#